data_3530847f1c946a93f69b8246107cf9c7
#
_entry.id   3530847f1c946a93f69b8246107cf9c7
#
_cell.length_a   1.000
_cell.length_b   1.000
_cell.length_c   1.000
_cell.angle_alpha   90.00
_cell.angle_beta   90.00
_cell.angle_gamma   90.00
#
_symmetry.space_group_name_H-M   'P 1'
#
loop_
_entity.id
_entity.type
_entity.pdbx_description
1 polymer ?
#
loop_
_entity_poly.entity_id
_entity_poly.type
_entity_poly.pdbx_seq_one_letter_code
_entity_poly.pdbx_strand_id
1 'polypeptide(L)'
;MNKKRFIFLVNLALVPLFILTVYTGMELHVAGHGADHEAWHDWAVFHTLAGLLFTVFGAIHVRDHWGWYKSLCAKGPKGRSRIVLSLSVVCIPVLVTAVLLLCCVDGANTPVGLLHYGAGLAAGILGMLHILTRARRLYNGLAAKQPHVRTRSRSGFPPRPRGRSAGWD
;
A
#
# COMPACT_ATOMS: atom_id res chain seq x y z
N MET A 1 21.27 3.37 0.77
CA MET A 1 19.99 3.45 1.55
C MET A 1 19.69 2.08 2.13
N ASN A 2 19.31 1.99 3.43
CA ASN A 2 19.00 0.72 4.08
C ASN A 2 17.70 0.14 3.49
N LYS A 3 17.66 -1.19 3.15
CA LYS A 3 16.51 -1.88 2.56
C LYS A 3 15.19 -1.62 3.30
N LYS A 4 15.21 -1.59 4.64
CA LYS A 4 14.02 -1.31 5.46
C LYS A 4 13.47 0.10 5.25
N ARG A 5 14.36 1.10 5.06
CA ARG A 5 13.95 2.49 4.77
C ARG A 5 13.33 2.60 3.38
N PHE A 6 13.91 1.90 2.41
CA PHE A 6 13.39 1.88 1.03
C PHE A 6 11.95 1.32 0.99
N ILE A 7 11.73 0.13 1.57
CA ILE A 7 10.40 -0.51 1.65
C ILE A 7 9.40 0.43 2.35
N PHE A 8 9.82 1.09 3.42
CA PHE A 8 8.97 2.03 4.14
C PHE A 8 8.56 3.22 3.26
N LEU A 9 9.51 3.82 2.52
CA LEU A 9 9.23 4.94 1.61
C LEU A 9 8.31 4.54 0.45
N VAL A 10 8.51 3.35 -0.14
CA VAL A 10 7.62 2.81 -1.17
C VAL A 10 6.20 2.66 -0.63
N ASN A 11 6.03 2.08 0.55
CA ASN A 11 4.73 1.91 1.17
C ASN A 11 4.06 3.25 1.52
N LEU A 12 4.84 4.24 1.93
CA LEU A 12 4.35 5.58 2.22
C LEU A 12 3.90 6.32 0.96
N ALA A 13 4.66 6.19 -0.14
CA ALA A 13 4.33 6.80 -1.42
C ALA A 13 3.11 6.15 -2.08
N LEU A 14 2.90 4.85 -1.88
CA LEU A 14 1.75 4.12 -2.44
C LEU A 14 0.41 4.64 -1.92
N VAL A 15 0.32 5.12 -0.68
CA VAL A 15 -0.95 5.59 -0.11
C VAL A 15 -1.50 6.82 -0.87
N PRO A 16 -0.75 7.93 -1.01
CA PRO A 16 -1.23 9.08 -1.77
C PRO A 16 -1.41 8.77 -3.26
N LEU A 17 -0.55 7.95 -3.88
CA LEU A 17 -0.71 7.53 -5.27
C LEU A 17 -1.99 6.72 -5.47
N PHE A 18 -2.31 5.82 -4.54
CA PHE A 18 -3.56 5.07 -4.56
C PHE A 18 -4.78 5.99 -4.51
N ILE A 19 -4.81 6.93 -3.55
CA ILE A 19 -5.91 7.90 -3.40
C ILE A 19 -6.04 8.74 -4.67
N LEU A 20 -4.93 9.24 -5.19
CA LEU A 20 -4.91 10.05 -6.42
C LEU A 20 -5.43 9.26 -7.62
N THR A 21 -4.99 8.01 -7.81
CA THR A 21 -5.43 7.17 -8.92
C THR A 21 -6.94 6.88 -8.85
N VAL A 22 -7.46 6.55 -7.66
CA VAL A 22 -8.90 6.30 -7.48
C VAL A 22 -9.69 7.59 -7.72
N TYR A 23 -9.27 8.71 -7.14
CA TYR A 23 -9.94 10.00 -7.29
C TYR A 23 -9.99 10.45 -8.76
N THR A 24 -8.85 10.47 -9.43
CA THR A 24 -8.79 10.88 -10.84
C THR A 24 -9.56 9.95 -11.77
N GLY A 25 -9.64 8.65 -11.45
CA GLY A 25 -10.47 7.70 -12.19
C GLY A 25 -11.97 7.94 -12.03
N MET A 26 -12.40 8.39 -10.85
CA MET A 26 -13.80 8.78 -10.61
C MET A 26 -14.14 10.08 -11.37
N GLU A 27 -13.27 11.09 -11.30
CA GLU A 27 -13.45 12.36 -12.04
C GLU A 27 -13.46 12.14 -13.55
N LEU A 28 -12.57 11.28 -14.06
CA LEU A 28 -12.55 10.90 -15.47
C LEU A 28 -13.88 10.24 -15.91
N HIS A 29 -14.43 9.38 -15.08
CA HIS A 29 -15.72 8.73 -15.35
C HIS A 29 -16.86 9.77 -15.40
N VAL A 30 -16.91 10.70 -14.45
CA VAL A 30 -17.90 11.79 -14.41
C VAL A 30 -17.74 12.69 -15.62
N ALA A 31 -16.51 13.12 -15.96
CA ALA A 31 -16.24 13.96 -17.12
C ALA A 31 -16.61 13.27 -18.44
N GLY A 32 -16.46 11.94 -18.53
CA GLY A 32 -16.84 11.15 -19.70
C GLY A 32 -18.36 11.11 -20.00
N HIS A 33 -19.19 11.51 -19.04
CA HIS A 33 -20.64 11.67 -19.21
C HIS A 33 -21.04 13.14 -19.45
N GLY A 34 -20.10 14.05 -19.34
CA GLY A 34 -20.29 15.48 -19.62
C GLY A 34 -20.08 15.83 -21.10
N ALA A 35 -20.45 17.08 -21.48
CA ALA A 35 -20.24 17.62 -22.81
C ALA A 35 -18.87 18.30 -23.00
N ASP A 36 -18.05 18.38 -21.93
CA ASP A 36 -16.77 19.09 -21.93
C ASP A 36 -15.62 18.11 -22.27
N HIS A 37 -15.21 18.13 -23.53
CA HIS A 37 -14.12 17.30 -24.05
C HIS A 37 -12.76 17.68 -23.47
N GLU A 38 -12.54 18.95 -23.15
CA GLU A 38 -11.26 19.43 -22.61
C GLU A 38 -11.07 18.90 -21.18
N ALA A 39 -12.08 19.04 -20.34
CA ALA A 39 -12.07 18.48 -18.99
C ALA A 39 -11.87 16.95 -18.98
N TRP A 40 -12.53 16.24 -19.90
CA TRP A 40 -12.33 14.79 -20.04
C TRP A 40 -10.88 14.43 -20.40
N HIS A 41 -10.29 15.15 -21.37
CA HIS A 41 -8.91 14.92 -21.80
C HIS A 41 -7.91 15.15 -20.64
N ASP A 42 -8.07 16.23 -19.89
CA ASP A 42 -7.21 16.54 -18.75
C ASP A 42 -7.28 15.46 -17.68
N TRP A 43 -8.47 15.02 -17.32
CA TRP A 43 -8.63 13.91 -16.36
C TRP A 43 -8.06 12.60 -16.87
N ALA A 44 -8.13 12.32 -18.19
CA ALA A 44 -7.53 11.14 -18.79
C ALA A 44 -5.99 11.15 -18.65
N VAL A 45 -5.36 12.30 -18.90
CA VAL A 45 -3.90 12.48 -18.73
C VAL A 45 -3.51 12.30 -17.25
N PHE A 46 -4.19 12.98 -16.33
CA PHE A 46 -3.92 12.86 -14.90
C PHE A 46 -4.10 11.43 -14.38
N HIS A 47 -5.18 10.77 -14.76
CA HIS A 47 -5.43 9.39 -14.34
C HIS A 47 -4.37 8.43 -14.88
N THR A 48 -3.98 8.59 -16.15
CA THR A 48 -2.95 7.77 -16.78
C THR A 48 -1.61 7.94 -16.08
N LEU A 49 -1.17 9.17 -15.82
CA LEU A 49 0.10 9.43 -15.12
C LEU A 49 0.08 8.89 -13.68
N ALA A 50 -0.99 9.15 -12.94
CA ALA A 50 -1.15 8.63 -11.58
C ALA A 50 -1.17 7.09 -11.56
N GLY A 51 -1.88 6.47 -12.50
CA GLY A 51 -1.98 5.01 -12.65
C GLY A 51 -0.65 4.37 -13.02
N LEU A 52 0.13 4.97 -13.92
CA LEU A 52 1.48 4.49 -14.28
C LEU A 52 2.42 4.54 -13.06
N LEU A 53 2.44 5.66 -12.34
CA LEU A 53 3.25 5.79 -11.12
C LEU A 53 2.80 4.78 -10.06
N PHE A 54 1.49 4.66 -9.82
CA PHE A 54 0.94 3.67 -8.90
C PHE A 54 1.34 2.24 -9.29
N THR A 55 1.30 1.91 -10.58
CA THR A 55 1.69 0.58 -11.09
C THR A 55 3.16 0.28 -10.85
N VAL A 56 4.06 1.24 -11.11
CA VAL A 56 5.50 1.06 -10.87
C VAL A 56 5.79 0.84 -9.38
N PHE A 57 5.25 1.69 -8.51
CA PHE A 57 5.43 1.55 -7.06
C PHE A 57 4.75 0.28 -6.53
N GLY A 58 3.59 -0.09 -7.08
CA GLY A 58 2.88 -1.32 -6.78
C GLY A 58 3.68 -2.57 -7.14
N ALA A 59 4.32 -2.59 -8.31
CA ALA A 59 5.19 -3.68 -8.71
C ALA A 59 6.40 -3.85 -7.78
N ILE A 60 7.01 -2.74 -7.36
CA ILE A 60 8.09 -2.74 -6.37
C ILE A 60 7.57 -3.29 -5.02
N HIS A 61 6.40 -2.85 -4.57
CA HIS A 61 5.76 -3.32 -3.34
C HIS A 61 5.50 -4.83 -3.38
N VAL A 62 4.92 -5.35 -4.45
CA VAL A 62 4.67 -6.79 -4.64
C VAL A 62 5.98 -7.57 -4.64
N ARG A 63 7.01 -7.10 -5.35
CA ARG A 63 8.34 -7.71 -5.38
C ARG A 63 8.95 -7.80 -3.98
N ASP A 64 8.87 -6.72 -3.20
CA ASP A 64 9.45 -6.68 -1.85
C ASP A 64 8.69 -7.59 -0.86
N HIS A 65 7.43 -7.89 -1.16
CA HIS A 65 6.58 -8.80 -0.39
C HIS A 65 6.42 -10.19 -1.02
N TRP A 66 7.25 -10.54 -2.02
CA TRP A 66 7.15 -11.81 -2.77
C TRP A 66 7.22 -13.06 -1.87
N GLY A 67 8.01 -13.00 -0.79
CA GLY A 67 8.07 -14.08 0.21
C GLY A 67 6.72 -14.40 0.85
N TRP A 68 5.85 -13.38 1.01
CA TRP A 68 4.49 -13.58 1.51
C TRP A 68 3.63 -14.38 0.52
N TYR A 69 3.72 -14.07 -0.78
CA TYR A 69 2.99 -14.81 -1.83
C TYR A 69 3.43 -16.28 -1.88
N LYS A 70 4.73 -16.56 -1.78
CA LYS A 70 5.25 -17.94 -1.68
C LYS A 70 4.68 -18.67 -0.47
N SER A 71 4.60 -18.03 0.68
CA SER A 71 4.03 -18.63 1.89
C SER A 71 2.52 -18.84 1.79
N LEU A 72 1.81 -18.00 1.03
CA LEU A 72 0.38 -18.14 0.78
C LEU A 72 0.09 -19.38 -0.07
N CYS A 73 0.87 -19.60 -1.14
CA CYS A 73 0.76 -20.80 -1.98
C CYS A 73 1.01 -22.10 -1.18
N ALA A 74 1.96 -22.05 -0.22
CA ALA A 74 2.31 -23.23 0.58
C ALA A 74 1.33 -23.53 1.72
N LYS A 75 0.70 -22.50 2.32
CA LYS A 75 -0.08 -22.63 3.57
C LYS A 75 -1.57 -22.30 3.41
N GLY A 76 -1.97 -21.84 2.24
CA GLY A 76 -3.33 -21.38 1.93
C GLY A 76 -3.69 -20.03 2.58
N PRO A 77 -4.80 -19.40 2.13
CA PRO A 77 -5.25 -18.11 2.61
C PRO A 77 -5.91 -18.22 3.98
N LYS A 78 -5.37 -17.54 4.99
CA LYS A 78 -5.93 -17.46 6.35
C LYS A 78 -6.25 -16.01 6.72
N GLY A 79 -7.48 -15.75 7.19
CA GLY A 79 -7.88 -14.47 7.78
C GLY A 79 -7.56 -13.25 6.89
N ARG A 80 -6.73 -12.32 7.40
CA ARG A 80 -6.34 -11.07 6.71
C ARG A 80 -5.64 -11.26 5.36
N SER A 81 -5.17 -12.47 5.04
CA SER A 81 -4.57 -12.74 3.72
C SER A 81 -5.61 -12.83 2.61
N ARG A 82 -6.89 -13.03 2.93
CA ARG A 82 -7.97 -13.03 1.96
C ARG A 82 -8.14 -11.66 1.29
N ILE A 83 -8.07 -10.57 2.06
CA ILE A 83 -8.17 -9.19 1.51
C ILE A 83 -7.04 -8.94 0.49
N VAL A 84 -5.80 -9.31 0.84
CA VAL A 84 -4.65 -9.13 -0.06
C VAL A 84 -4.80 -9.99 -1.31
N LEU A 85 -5.26 -11.23 -1.17
CA LEU A 85 -5.50 -12.11 -2.29
C LEU A 85 -6.59 -11.57 -3.21
N SER A 86 -7.75 -11.16 -2.67
CA SER A 86 -8.83 -10.56 -3.44
C SER A 86 -8.36 -9.28 -4.16
N LEU A 87 -7.62 -8.41 -3.47
CA LEU A 87 -7.03 -7.22 -4.08
C LEU A 87 -6.10 -7.59 -5.25
N SER A 88 -5.21 -8.58 -5.06
CA SER A 88 -4.29 -9.03 -6.12
C SER A 88 -5.05 -9.58 -7.34
N VAL A 89 -6.11 -10.37 -7.11
CA VAL A 89 -6.95 -10.90 -8.18
C VAL A 89 -7.67 -9.79 -8.95
N VAL A 90 -8.23 -8.80 -8.25
CA VAL A 90 -8.94 -7.67 -8.88
C VAL A 90 -7.97 -6.73 -9.59
N CYS A 91 -6.73 -6.58 -9.14
CA CYS A 91 -5.73 -5.78 -9.82
C CYS A 91 -5.35 -6.33 -11.21
N ILE A 92 -5.48 -7.64 -11.46
CA ILE A 92 -5.17 -8.23 -12.77
C ILE A 92 -6.06 -7.65 -13.87
N PRO A 93 -7.41 -7.72 -13.80
CA PRO A 93 -8.26 -7.11 -14.83
C PRO A 93 -8.08 -5.60 -14.93
N VAL A 94 -7.81 -4.89 -13.81
CA VAL A 94 -7.52 -3.45 -13.86
C VAL A 94 -6.29 -3.17 -14.72
N LEU A 95 -5.19 -3.91 -14.54
CA LEU A 95 -3.96 -3.73 -15.32
C LEU A 95 -4.15 -4.13 -16.78
N VAL A 96 -4.82 -5.26 -17.05
CA VAL A 96 -5.08 -5.72 -18.42
C VAL A 96 -5.93 -4.70 -19.17
N THR A 97 -7.03 -4.24 -18.59
CA THR A 97 -7.91 -3.25 -19.22
C THR A 97 -7.24 -1.89 -19.36
N ALA A 98 -6.37 -1.48 -18.41
CA ALA A 98 -5.57 -0.26 -18.54
C ALA A 98 -4.65 -0.32 -19.78
N VAL A 99 -3.94 -1.44 -19.99
CA VAL A 99 -3.10 -1.62 -21.18
C VAL A 99 -3.94 -1.61 -22.47
N LEU A 100 -5.10 -2.27 -22.48
CA LEU A 100 -5.99 -2.28 -23.64
C LEU A 100 -6.51 -0.86 -23.97
N LEU A 101 -6.87 -0.06 -22.96
CA LEU A 101 -7.32 1.32 -23.14
C LEU A 101 -6.20 2.25 -23.62
N LEU A 102 -4.95 1.99 -23.20
CA LEU A 102 -3.82 2.79 -23.64
C LEU A 102 -3.34 2.45 -25.06
N CYS A 103 -3.47 1.18 -25.49
CA CYS A 103 -2.84 0.70 -26.72
C CYS A 103 -3.82 0.37 -27.85
N CYS A 104 -5.07 0.03 -27.53
CA CYS A 104 -5.94 -0.65 -28.49
C CYS A 104 -7.37 -0.10 -28.57
N VAL A 105 -7.84 0.66 -27.56
CA VAL A 105 -9.25 1.02 -27.46
C VAL A 105 -9.39 2.51 -27.13
N ASP A 106 -10.03 3.25 -28.01
CA ASP A 106 -10.35 4.65 -27.78
C ASP A 106 -11.71 4.79 -27.08
N GLY A 107 -11.70 5.47 -25.92
CA GLY A 107 -12.91 5.94 -25.24
C GLY A 107 -13.28 5.19 -23.94
N ALA A 108 -13.62 6.00 -22.94
CA ALA A 108 -13.99 5.55 -21.60
C ALA A 108 -15.34 4.80 -21.55
N ASN A 109 -16.25 5.10 -22.49
CA ASN A 109 -17.61 4.52 -22.56
C ASN A 109 -17.68 3.19 -23.33
N THR A 110 -16.53 2.61 -23.67
CA THR A 110 -16.46 1.29 -24.28
C THR A 110 -16.69 0.19 -23.22
N PRO A 111 -17.06 -1.04 -23.59
CA PRO A 111 -17.18 -2.15 -22.65
C PRO A 111 -15.90 -2.38 -21.83
N VAL A 112 -14.72 -2.14 -22.44
CA VAL A 112 -13.41 -2.24 -21.77
C VAL A 112 -13.25 -1.11 -20.74
N GLY A 113 -13.65 0.12 -21.08
CA GLY A 113 -13.63 1.27 -20.16
C GLY A 113 -14.54 1.06 -18.96
N LEU A 114 -15.77 0.58 -19.18
CA LEU A 114 -16.70 0.26 -18.09
C LEU A 114 -16.20 -0.87 -17.20
N LEU A 115 -15.58 -1.92 -17.79
CA LEU A 115 -14.96 -2.98 -17.01
C LEU A 115 -13.78 -2.46 -16.19
N HIS A 116 -12.93 -1.60 -16.78
CA HIS A 116 -11.82 -0.96 -16.08
C HIS A 116 -12.30 -0.14 -14.89
N TYR A 117 -13.34 0.68 -15.09
CA TYR A 117 -13.94 1.50 -14.03
C TYR A 117 -14.52 0.63 -12.90
N GLY A 118 -15.34 -0.37 -13.23
CA GLY A 118 -15.93 -1.27 -12.22
C GLY A 118 -14.89 -2.07 -11.43
N ALA A 119 -13.89 -2.63 -12.12
CA ALA A 119 -12.79 -3.33 -11.48
C ALA A 119 -11.91 -2.37 -10.66
N GLY A 120 -11.68 -1.13 -11.15
CA GLY A 120 -10.97 -0.07 -10.45
C GLY A 120 -11.66 0.35 -9.16
N LEU A 121 -12.99 0.49 -9.18
CA LEU A 121 -13.78 0.79 -7.97
C LEU A 121 -13.70 -0.34 -6.95
N ALA A 122 -13.80 -1.60 -7.38
CA ALA A 122 -13.62 -2.76 -6.51
C ALA A 122 -12.20 -2.80 -5.91
N ALA A 123 -11.16 -2.54 -6.72
CA ALA A 123 -9.78 -2.41 -6.26
C ALA A 123 -9.62 -1.23 -5.27
N GLY A 124 -10.34 -0.12 -5.48
CA GLY A 124 -10.40 1.02 -4.57
C GLY A 124 -10.92 0.64 -3.18
N ILE A 125 -12.05 -0.06 -3.11
CA ILE A 125 -12.65 -0.53 -1.85
C ILE A 125 -11.71 -1.51 -1.14
N LEU A 126 -11.20 -2.52 -1.86
CA LEU A 126 -10.29 -3.52 -1.29
C LEU A 126 -8.95 -2.91 -0.86
N GLY A 127 -8.43 -1.95 -1.62
CA GLY A 127 -7.21 -1.22 -1.31
C GLY A 127 -7.37 -0.37 -0.05
N MET A 128 -8.50 0.32 0.11
CA MET A 128 -8.82 1.07 1.33
C MET A 128 -8.87 0.13 2.54
N LEU A 129 -9.56 -1.01 2.44
CA LEU A 129 -9.59 -2.03 3.49
C LEU A 129 -8.19 -2.56 3.80
N HIS A 130 -7.36 -2.78 2.77
CA HIS A 130 -5.97 -3.19 2.95
C HIS A 130 -5.16 -2.13 3.71
N ILE A 131 -5.26 -0.86 3.34
CA ILE A 131 -4.58 0.26 4.01
C ILE A 131 -5.03 0.34 5.47
N LEU A 132 -6.32 0.37 5.75
CA LEU A 132 -6.87 0.47 7.11
C LEU A 132 -6.41 -0.68 8.01
N THR A 133 -6.41 -1.91 7.50
CA THR A 133 -5.94 -3.09 8.27
C THR A 133 -4.44 -3.07 8.54
N ARG A 134 -3.66 -2.26 7.78
CA ARG A 134 -2.20 -2.12 7.92
C ARG A 134 -1.76 -0.79 8.50
N ALA A 135 -2.64 0.20 8.57
CA ALA A 135 -2.36 1.56 9.04
C ALA A 135 -1.66 1.59 10.41
N ARG A 136 -2.08 0.72 11.34
CA ARG A 136 -1.46 0.59 12.67
C ARG A 136 0.04 0.27 12.59
N ARG A 137 0.47 -0.54 11.62
CA ARG A 137 1.90 -0.87 11.42
C ARG A 137 2.67 0.31 10.83
N LEU A 138 2.03 1.04 9.92
CA LEU A 138 2.59 2.25 9.33
C LEU A 138 2.79 3.34 10.40
N TYR A 139 1.77 3.57 11.21
CA TYR A 139 1.80 4.51 12.33
C TYR A 139 2.90 4.17 13.35
N ASN A 140 2.98 2.92 13.77
CA ASN A 140 4.02 2.47 14.70
C ASN A 140 5.43 2.61 14.10
N GLY A 141 5.59 2.42 12.78
CA GLY A 141 6.85 2.66 12.07
C GLY A 141 7.26 4.14 12.04
N LEU A 142 6.30 5.05 11.98
CA LEU A 142 6.53 6.50 12.08
C LEU A 142 6.85 6.93 13.53
N ALA A 143 6.10 6.42 14.50
CA ALA A 143 6.27 6.71 15.93
C ALA A 143 7.62 6.19 16.47
N ALA A 144 8.07 5.03 16.01
CA ALA A 144 9.36 4.44 16.42
C ALA A 144 10.59 5.25 15.95
N LYS A 145 10.41 6.24 15.06
CA LYS A 145 11.48 7.16 14.64
C LYS A 145 11.77 8.30 15.62
N GLN A 146 10.97 8.47 16.67
CA GLN A 146 11.31 9.41 17.74
C GLN A 146 12.39 8.76 18.62
N PRO A 147 13.58 9.37 18.74
CA PRO A 147 14.59 8.88 19.67
C PRO A 147 14.00 8.96 21.07
N HIS A 148 13.73 7.81 21.69
CA HIS A 148 13.51 7.75 23.13
C HIS A 148 14.78 8.32 23.76
N VAL A 149 14.72 9.57 24.25
CA VAL A 149 15.67 10.09 25.22
C VAL A 149 15.49 9.24 26.46
N ARG A 150 16.25 8.15 26.52
CA ARG A 150 16.36 7.31 27.69
C ARG A 150 17.07 8.17 28.73
N THR A 151 16.30 8.89 29.52
CA THR A 151 16.77 9.43 30.79
C THR A 151 17.24 8.24 31.62
N ARG A 152 18.53 8.01 31.55
CA ARG A 152 19.21 7.01 32.38
C ARG A 152 19.16 7.57 33.81
N SER A 153 18.04 7.26 34.50
CA SER A 153 17.98 7.44 35.95
C SER A 153 19.10 6.60 36.53
N ARG A 154 20.18 7.30 36.89
CA ARG A 154 21.30 6.77 37.64
C ARG A 154 20.81 6.63 39.08
N SER A 155 20.02 5.55 39.36
CA SER A 155 19.83 5.12 40.72
C SER A 155 21.16 4.46 41.16
N GLY A 156 22.01 5.31 41.74
CA GLY A 156 23.22 4.87 42.43
C GLY A 156 22.82 4.13 43.69
N PHE A 157 22.56 2.83 43.58
CA PHE A 157 22.56 1.95 44.72
C PHE A 157 23.97 1.35 44.82
N PRO A 158 24.69 1.58 45.95
CA PRO A 158 25.97 0.92 46.19
C PRO A 158 25.74 -0.60 46.33
N PRO A 159 26.69 -1.43 45.86
CA PRO A 159 26.58 -2.88 46.02
C PRO A 159 26.57 -3.27 47.50
N ARG A 160 25.60 -4.10 47.92
CA ARG A 160 25.56 -4.71 49.27
C ARG A 160 26.83 -5.49 49.51
N PRO A 161 27.51 -5.31 50.66
CA PRO A 161 28.64 -6.16 51.02
C PRO A 161 28.17 -7.61 51.24
N ARG A 162 28.86 -8.54 50.61
CA ARG A 162 28.66 -10.00 50.81
C ARG A 162 29.03 -10.31 52.26
N GLY A 163 28.04 -10.71 53.03
CA GLY A 163 28.28 -11.26 54.37
C GLY A 163 29.14 -12.50 54.27
N ARG A 164 30.27 -12.49 54.98
CA ARG A 164 31.10 -13.66 55.24
C ARG A 164 30.28 -14.64 56.12
N SER A 165 30.02 -15.81 55.61
CA SER A 165 29.55 -16.92 56.43
C SER A 165 30.69 -17.33 57.37
N ALA A 166 30.53 -17.03 58.64
CA ALA A 166 31.38 -17.63 59.68
C ALA A 166 30.99 -19.11 59.80
N GLY A 167 32.00 -20.00 59.59
CA GLY A 167 31.88 -21.37 59.92
C GLY A 167 31.89 -21.50 61.43
N TRP A 168 31.10 -22.41 61.95
CA TRP A 168 31.18 -22.94 63.28
C TRP A 168 31.49 -24.42 63.13
N ASP A 169 32.56 -24.82 63.82
CA ASP A 169 33.05 -26.18 64.01
C ASP A 169 32.02 -27.06 64.71
#